data_73242a8d40e0deb1459aa7fe17115022
#
_entry.id   73242a8d40e0deb1459aa7fe17115022
#
_cell.length_a   1.000
_cell.length_b   1.000
_cell.length_c   1.000
_cell.angle_alpha   90.00
_cell.angle_beta   90.00
_cell.angle_gamma   90.00
#
_symmetry.space_group_name_H-M   'P 1'
#
loop_
_entity.id
_entity.type
_entity.pdbx_description
1 polymer ?
#
loop_
_entity_poly.entity_id
_entity_poly.type
_entity_poly.pdbx_seq_one_letter_code
_entity_poly.pdbx_strand_id
1 'polypeptide(L)'
;MNNNEEIEFLGDRVLGLVIAKKLLEIYPEEKEGILDKKYASLVNKKTCLEIAKSINLQNYILIFNPKNRSVTIEDKVISDSCEALIGAIYLDRGFNITEKIILELWKEKIKESVITQIDAKTKLQEFSLKKFKRLPIYKIISNTGPRHKPVFKVAVKLQNTKFYNGEGKSKKEAEQNAALLCLNDNLI
;
A
#
# COMPACT_ATOMS: atom_id res chain seq x y z
N MET A 1 2.95 -3.34 -34.88
CA MET A 1 3.74 -3.86 -33.73
C MET A 1 3.33 -2.97 -32.56
N ASN A 2 2.72 -3.53 -31.53
CA ASN A 2 2.41 -2.76 -30.35
C ASN A 2 3.74 -2.38 -29.67
N ASN A 3 3.96 -1.12 -29.41
CA ASN A 3 5.10 -0.67 -28.64
C ASN A 3 5.00 -1.20 -27.20
N ASN A 4 6.12 -1.47 -26.53
CA ASN A 4 6.14 -1.94 -25.14
C ASN A 4 5.35 -1.01 -24.19
N GLU A 5 5.39 0.31 -24.45
CA GLU A 5 4.63 1.31 -23.69
C GLU A 5 3.10 1.17 -23.83
N GLU A 6 2.60 0.77 -25.01
CA GLU A 6 1.16 0.50 -25.22
C GLU A 6 0.71 -0.74 -24.43
N ILE A 7 1.58 -1.76 -24.40
CA ILE A 7 1.30 -3.01 -23.68
C ILE A 7 1.41 -2.79 -22.18
N GLU A 8 2.39 -1.99 -21.70
CA GLU A 8 2.52 -1.52 -20.31
C GLU A 8 1.25 -0.78 -19.87
N PHE A 9 0.80 0.19 -20.69
CA PHE A 9 -0.43 0.94 -20.39
C PHE A 9 -1.64 0.01 -20.22
N LEU A 10 -1.80 -0.98 -21.09
CA LEU A 10 -2.89 -1.97 -20.97
C LEU A 10 -2.73 -2.81 -19.70
N GLY A 11 -1.52 -3.28 -19.43
CA GLY A 11 -1.21 -4.12 -18.27
C GLY A 11 -1.49 -3.43 -16.95
N ASP A 12 -1.14 -2.14 -16.81
CA ASP A 12 -1.47 -1.32 -15.63
C ASP A 12 -2.99 -1.28 -15.39
N ARG A 13 -3.80 -1.08 -16.45
CA ARG A 13 -5.27 -1.06 -16.34
C ARG A 13 -5.85 -2.42 -15.94
N VAL A 14 -5.30 -3.50 -16.50
CA VAL A 14 -5.73 -4.87 -16.16
C VAL A 14 -5.35 -5.21 -14.72
N LEU A 15 -4.12 -4.91 -14.30
CA LEU A 15 -3.69 -5.05 -12.91
C LEU A 15 -4.61 -4.29 -11.97
N GLY A 16 -4.88 -3.03 -12.29
CA GLY A 16 -5.75 -2.18 -11.49
C GLY A 16 -7.16 -2.76 -11.32
N LEU A 17 -7.75 -3.24 -12.42
CA LEU A 17 -9.09 -3.86 -12.39
C LEU A 17 -9.12 -5.11 -11.51
N VAL A 18 -8.13 -6.00 -11.65
CA VAL A 18 -8.05 -7.26 -10.87
C VAL A 18 -7.89 -6.96 -9.39
N ILE A 19 -6.97 -6.05 -9.03
CA ILE A 19 -6.72 -5.68 -7.62
C ILE A 19 -7.94 -4.97 -7.01
N ALA A 20 -8.57 -4.03 -7.74
CA ALA A 20 -9.79 -3.35 -7.26
C ALA A 20 -10.92 -4.35 -6.99
N LYS A 21 -11.19 -5.26 -7.94
CA LYS A 21 -12.17 -6.34 -7.77
C LYS A 21 -11.85 -7.18 -6.53
N LYS A 22 -10.59 -7.59 -6.37
CA LYS A 22 -10.17 -8.42 -5.24
C LYS A 22 -10.31 -7.72 -3.89
N LEU A 23 -10.02 -6.43 -3.82
CA LEU A 23 -10.20 -5.64 -2.61
C LEU A 23 -11.68 -5.54 -2.21
N LEU A 24 -12.60 -5.36 -3.17
CA LEU A 24 -14.04 -5.34 -2.90
C LEU A 24 -14.54 -6.70 -2.38
N GLU A 25 -14.01 -7.82 -2.89
CA GLU A 25 -14.34 -9.15 -2.39
C GLU A 25 -13.88 -9.37 -0.94
N ILE A 26 -12.69 -8.88 -0.59
CA ILE A 26 -12.10 -9.05 0.76
C ILE A 26 -12.73 -8.06 1.75
N TYR A 27 -13.09 -6.87 1.30
CA TYR A 27 -13.54 -5.75 2.15
C TYR A 27 -14.87 -5.16 1.67
N PRO A 28 -15.98 -5.93 1.66
CA PRO A 28 -17.25 -5.48 1.07
C PRO A 28 -17.88 -4.27 1.79
N GLU A 29 -17.58 -4.10 3.08
CA GLU A 29 -18.12 -3.02 3.91
C GLU A 29 -17.13 -1.85 4.13
N GLU A 30 -15.98 -1.88 3.42
CA GLU A 30 -14.95 -0.88 3.66
C GLU A 30 -15.22 0.39 2.87
N LYS A 31 -14.82 1.54 3.43
CA LYS A 31 -14.99 2.84 2.79
C LYS A 31 -14.03 3.01 1.63
N GLU A 32 -14.48 3.69 0.58
CA GLU A 32 -13.72 4.02 -0.63
C GLU A 32 -12.30 4.53 -0.32
N GLY A 33 -12.15 5.53 0.56
CA GLY A 33 -10.83 6.09 0.87
C GLY A 33 -9.85 5.14 1.56
N ILE A 34 -10.32 4.02 2.14
CA ILE A 34 -9.47 2.95 2.68
C ILE A 34 -9.13 1.97 1.57
N LEU A 35 -10.10 1.64 0.73
CA LEU A 35 -9.88 0.82 -0.46
C LEU A 35 -8.85 1.46 -1.40
N ASP A 36 -8.94 2.78 -1.63
CA ASP A 36 -7.97 3.53 -2.44
C ASP A 36 -6.54 3.45 -1.89
N LYS A 37 -6.37 3.59 -0.57
CA LYS A 37 -5.04 3.46 0.05
C LYS A 37 -4.47 2.06 -0.11
N LYS A 38 -5.30 1.02 0.06
CA LYS A 38 -4.90 -0.38 -0.15
C LYS A 38 -4.56 -0.62 -1.62
N TYR A 39 -5.41 -0.18 -2.51
CA TYR A 39 -5.22 -0.23 -3.95
C TYR A 39 -3.90 0.41 -4.36
N ALA A 40 -3.68 1.67 -4.00
CA ALA A 40 -2.45 2.39 -4.34
C ALA A 40 -1.18 1.71 -3.80
N SER A 41 -1.27 1.02 -2.66
CA SER A 41 -0.13 0.25 -2.13
C SER A 41 0.18 -1.01 -2.92
N LEU A 42 -0.79 -1.57 -3.62
CA LEU A 42 -0.67 -2.82 -4.36
C LEU A 42 -0.28 -2.63 -5.83
N VAL A 43 -0.69 -1.51 -6.45
CA VAL A 43 -0.47 -1.27 -7.89
C VAL A 43 0.64 -0.26 -8.19
N ASN A 44 1.40 0.19 -7.19
CA ASN A 44 2.48 1.14 -7.41
C ASN A 44 3.73 0.48 -8.01
N LYS A 45 4.58 1.31 -8.62
CA LYS A 45 5.84 0.90 -9.27
C LYS A 45 6.77 0.08 -8.34
N LYS A 46 6.79 0.39 -7.04
CA LYS A 46 7.60 -0.36 -6.07
C LYS A 46 7.11 -1.80 -5.92
N THR A 47 5.81 -2.00 -5.81
CA THR A 47 5.21 -3.34 -5.70
C THR A 47 5.39 -4.12 -7.00
N CYS A 48 5.17 -3.49 -8.16
CA CYS A 48 5.44 -4.11 -9.46
C CYS A 48 6.91 -4.54 -9.60
N LEU A 49 7.86 -3.71 -9.13
CA LEU A 49 9.29 -4.04 -9.09
C LEU A 49 9.57 -5.26 -8.20
N GLU A 50 8.99 -5.30 -6.99
CA GLU A 50 9.17 -6.42 -6.06
C GLU A 50 8.63 -7.73 -6.65
N ILE A 51 7.47 -7.69 -7.28
CA ILE A 51 6.89 -8.84 -8.00
C ILE A 51 7.77 -9.26 -9.16
N ALA A 52 8.22 -8.32 -10.02
CA ALA A 52 9.12 -8.61 -11.14
C ALA A 52 10.40 -9.31 -10.67
N LYS A 53 11.00 -8.82 -9.58
CA LYS A 53 12.19 -9.42 -8.98
C LYS A 53 11.91 -10.82 -8.41
N SER A 54 10.74 -11.06 -7.83
CA SER A 54 10.37 -12.37 -7.27
C SER A 54 10.28 -13.48 -8.32
N ILE A 55 9.95 -13.12 -9.56
CA ILE A 55 9.92 -14.05 -10.70
C ILE A 55 11.18 -13.98 -11.58
N ASN A 56 12.20 -13.24 -11.15
CA ASN A 56 13.45 -13.02 -11.89
C ASN A 56 13.25 -12.42 -13.31
N LEU A 57 12.23 -11.58 -13.48
CA LEU A 57 11.87 -11.01 -14.79
C LEU A 57 13.02 -10.23 -15.42
N GLN A 58 13.87 -9.59 -14.62
CA GLN A 58 15.05 -8.85 -15.10
C GLN A 58 15.99 -9.68 -15.96
N ASN A 59 16.02 -10.99 -15.81
CA ASN A 59 16.88 -11.89 -16.59
C ASN A 59 16.36 -12.11 -18.03
N TYR A 60 15.12 -11.72 -18.32
CA TYR A 60 14.46 -11.90 -19.60
C TYR A 60 14.25 -10.58 -20.35
N ILE A 61 14.63 -9.45 -19.77
CA ILE A 61 14.50 -8.13 -20.40
C ILE A 61 15.65 -7.96 -21.40
N LEU A 62 15.27 -7.75 -22.67
CA LEU A 62 16.20 -7.46 -23.74
C LEU A 62 16.37 -5.95 -23.90
N ILE A 63 17.59 -5.45 -23.67
CA ILE A 63 17.92 -4.04 -23.86
C ILE A 63 18.78 -3.90 -25.12
N PHE A 64 18.36 -3.01 -26.01
CA PHE A 64 19.20 -2.66 -27.14
C PHE A 64 20.43 -1.90 -26.66
N ASN A 65 21.60 -2.55 -26.73
CA ASN A 65 22.87 -1.98 -26.31
C ASN A 65 23.90 -2.04 -27.46
N PRO A 66 23.97 -0.99 -28.30
CA PRO A 66 24.86 -0.98 -29.47
C PRO A 66 26.34 -0.96 -29.10
N LYS A 67 26.70 -0.71 -27.83
CA LYS A 67 28.10 -0.64 -27.37
C LYS A 67 28.59 -1.87 -26.62
N ASN A 68 27.80 -2.93 -26.56
CA ASN A 68 28.14 -4.21 -25.88
C ASN A 68 28.73 -4.06 -24.46
N ARG A 69 28.32 -3.04 -23.72
CA ARG A 69 28.73 -2.82 -22.33
C ARG A 69 27.76 -3.54 -21.39
N SER A 70 28.24 -3.99 -20.24
CA SER A 70 27.35 -4.49 -19.18
C SER A 70 26.43 -3.34 -18.75
N VAL A 71 25.13 -3.49 -18.99
CA VAL A 71 24.10 -2.49 -18.62
C VAL A 71 23.37 -3.00 -17.40
N THR A 72 23.41 -2.23 -16.33
CA THR A 72 22.49 -2.47 -15.20
C THR A 72 21.10 -1.98 -15.61
N ILE A 73 20.11 -2.86 -15.49
CA ILE A 73 18.73 -2.52 -15.80
C ILE A 73 18.18 -1.66 -14.67
N GLU A 74 17.67 -0.47 -15.01
CA GLU A 74 17.06 0.43 -14.04
C GLU A 74 15.78 -0.20 -13.44
N ASP A 75 15.53 0.03 -12.14
CA ASP A 75 14.35 -0.45 -11.44
C ASP A 75 13.04 -0.01 -12.11
N LYS A 76 13.02 1.17 -12.73
CA LYS A 76 11.89 1.64 -13.54
C LYS A 76 11.60 0.70 -14.70
N VAL A 77 12.61 0.32 -15.48
CA VAL A 77 12.44 -0.58 -16.65
C VAL A 77 11.91 -1.94 -16.21
N ILE A 78 12.39 -2.46 -15.07
CA ILE A 78 11.93 -3.74 -14.53
C ILE A 78 10.46 -3.65 -14.09
N SER A 79 10.06 -2.56 -13.44
CA SER A 79 8.69 -2.31 -13.03
C SER A 79 7.74 -2.19 -14.24
N ASP A 80 8.12 -1.38 -15.23
CA ASP A 80 7.33 -1.17 -16.46
C ASP A 80 7.21 -2.48 -17.26
N SER A 81 8.26 -3.32 -17.26
CA SER A 81 8.22 -4.65 -17.88
C SER A 81 7.25 -5.62 -17.17
N CYS A 82 7.03 -5.46 -15.86
CA CYS A 82 6.04 -6.25 -15.13
C CYS A 82 4.62 -5.94 -15.62
N GLU A 83 4.32 -4.67 -15.77
CA GLU A 83 3.02 -4.23 -16.31
C GLU A 83 2.87 -4.66 -17.78
N ALA A 84 3.91 -4.50 -18.59
CA ALA A 84 3.90 -4.96 -19.97
C ALA A 84 3.69 -6.48 -20.08
N LEU A 85 4.30 -7.28 -19.19
CA LEU A 85 4.08 -8.73 -19.15
C LEU A 85 2.61 -9.05 -18.85
N ILE A 86 1.98 -8.36 -17.92
CA ILE A 86 0.55 -8.53 -17.62
C ILE A 86 -0.30 -8.18 -18.85
N GLY A 87 0.00 -7.09 -19.53
CA GLY A 87 -0.69 -6.68 -20.76
C GLY A 87 -0.53 -7.72 -21.87
N ALA A 88 0.67 -8.27 -22.05
CA ALA A 88 0.94 -9.31 -23.04
C ALA A 88 0.16 -10.61 -22.74
N ILE A 89 0.15 -11.04 -21.47
CA ILE A 89 -0.63 -12.23 -21.05
C ILE A 89 -2.12 -12.00 -21.30
N TYR A 90 -2.62 -10.79 -21.03
CA TYR A 90 -4.02 -10.44 -21.25
C TYR A 90 -4.39 -10.53 -22.74
N LEU A 91 -3.54 -10.01 -23.62
CA LEU A 91 -3.76 -10.07 -25.07
C LEU A 91 -3.71 -11.51 -25.62
N ASP A 92 -2.83 -12.36 -25.07
CA ASP A 92 -2.66 -13.75 -25.54
C ASP A 92 -3.69 -14.72 -24.94
N ARG A 93 -4.02 -14.58 -23.65
CA ARG A 93 -4.79 -15.56 -22.87
C ARG A 93 -6.12 -15.06 -22.33
N GLY A 94 -6.41 -13.77 -22.49
CA GLY A 94 -7.62 -13.14 -22.00
C GLY A 94 -7.67 -12.95 -20.48
N PHE A 95 -8.76 -12.33 -20.02
CA PHE A 95 -8.89 -11.84 -18.65
C PHE A 95 -8.79 -12.93 -17.58
N ASN A 96 -9.49 -14.04 -17.76
CA ASN A 96 -9.60 -15.06 -16.72
C ASN A 96 -8.26 -15.72 -16.33
N ILE A 97 -7.37 -15.91 -17.31
CA ILE A 97 -6.04 -16.47 -17.07
C ILE A 97 -5.14 -15.41 -16.43
N THR A 98 -5.20 -14.20 -16.94
CA THR A 98 -4.43 -13.07 -16.41
C THR A 98 -4.80 -12.77 -14.95
N GLU A 99 -6.08 -12.76 -14.63
CA GLU A 99 -6.57 -12.59 -13.26
C GLU A 99 -5.97 -13.64 -12.30
N LYS A 100 -5.99 -14.91 -12.67
CA LYS A 100 -5.41 -15.99 -11.86
C LYS A 100 -3.91 -15.77 -11.61
N ILE A 101 -3.16 -15.37 -12.64
CA ILE A 101 -1.72 -15.11 -12.55
C ILE A 101 -1.46 -13.91 -11.64
N ILE A 102 -2.19 -12.80 -11.83
CA ILE A 102 -2.05 -11.61 -10.96
C ILE A 102 -2.34 -11.97 -9.51
N LEU A 103 -3.45 -12.65 -9.24
CA LEU A 103 -3.83 -13.00 -7.87
C LEU A 103 -2.83 -13.94 -7.20
N GLU A 104 -2.19 -14.85 -7.93
CA GLU A 104 -1.14 -15.70 -7.37
C GLU A 104 0.15 -14.92 -7.09
N LEU A 105 0.59 -14.08 -8.02
CA LEU A 105 1.79 -13.25 -7.86
C LEU A 105 1.63 -12.21 -6.73
N TRP A 106 0.46 -11.57 -6.61
CA TRP A 106 0.16 -10.55 -5.60
C TRP A 106 -0.34 -11.12 -4.28
N LYS A 107 -0.48 -12.44 -4.14
CA LYS A 107 -1.08 -13.11 -2.98
C LYS A 107 -0.55 -12.64 -1.63
N GLU A 108 0.77 -12.62 -1.46
CA GLU A 108 1.37 -12.19 -0.20
C GLU A 108 1.22 -10.67 0.01
N LYS A 109 1.32 -9.86 -1.05
CA LYS A 109 1.10 -8.41 -0.97
C LYS A 109 -0.34 -8.07 -0.61
N ILE A 110 -1.31 -8.79 -1.14
CA ILE A 110 -2.72 -8.66 -0.77
C ILE A 110 -2.91 -9.01 0.71
N LYS A 111 -2.32 -10.10 1.20
CA LYS A 111 -2.37 -10.46 2.63
C LYS A 111 -1.73 -9.37 3.51
N GLU A 112 -0.57 -8.86 3.13
CA GLU A 112 0.09 -7.76 3.84
C GLU A 112 -0.78 -6.50 3.87
N SER A 113 -1.55 -6.23 2.81
CA SER A 113 -2.49 -5.10 2.75
C SER A 113 -3.65 -5.22 3.75
N VAL A 114 -3.97 -6.44 4.20
CA VAL A 114 -4.93 -6.68 5.31
C VAL A 114 -4.43 -6.06 6.61
N ILE A 115 -3.12 -6.15 6.82
CA ILE A 115 -2.41 -5.64 8.01
C ILE A 115 -2.13 -4.12 7.87
N THR A 116 -2.33 -3.53 6.66
CA THR A 116 -2.18 -2.07 6.53
C THR A 116 -3.11 -1.42 7.53
N GLN A 117 -2.51 -0.87 8.56
CA GLN A 117 -3.13 -0.22 9.70
C GLN A 117 -4.28 0.64 9.17
N ILE A 118 -5.51 0.16 9.37
CA ILE A 118 -6.66 1.04 9.34
C ILE A 118 -6.21 2.21 10.17
N ASP A 119 -6.16 3.38 9.55
CA ASP A 119 -5.67 4.60 10.18
C ASP A 119 -6.36 4.72 11.54
N ALA A 120 -5.69 4.23 12.58
CA ALA A 120 -6.25 4.14 13.93
C ALA A 120 -6.73 5.52 14.38
N LYS A 121 -6.08 6.58 13.88
CA LYS A 121 -6.49 7.96 14.09
C LYS A 121 -7.85 8.24 13.45
N THR A 122 -8.09 7.80 12.22
CA THR A 122 -9.38 7.97 11.53
C THR A 122 -10.48 7.18 12.24
N LYS A 123 -10.23 5.91 12.61
CA LYS A 123 -11.19 5.11 13.39
C LYS A 123 -11.53 5.76 14.73
N LEU A 124 -10.52 6.27 15.45
CA LEU A 124 -10.74 6.94 16.71
C LEU A 124 -11.54 8.22 16.54
N GLN A 125 -11.33 8.98 15.48
CA GLN A 125 -12.12 10.17 15.15
C GLN A 125 -13.58 9.81 14.87
N GLU A 126 -13.84 8.78 14.06
CA GLU A 126 -15.20 8.32 13.76
C GLU A 126 -15.91 7.82 15.02
N PHE A 127 -15.22 7.00 15.82
CA PHE A 127 -15.73 6.51 17.11
C PHE A 127 -16.10 7.67 18.03
N SER A 128 -15.19 8.65 18.19
CA SER A 128 -15.39 9.80 19.06
C SER A 128 -16.56 10.69 18.58
N LEU A 129 -16.65 10.93 17.28
CA LEU A 129 -17.78 11.68 16.71
C LEU A 129 -19.10 10.95 16.88
N LYS A 130 -19.13 9.63 16.66
CA LYS A 130 -20.35 8.82 16.83
C LYS A 130 -20.81 8.81 18.28
N LYS A 131 -19.89 8.61 19.24
CA LYS A 131 -20.22 8.41 20.66
C LYS A 131 -20.34 9.72 21.44
N PHE A 132 -19.45 10.67 21.19
CA PHE A 132 -19.31 11.89 22.00
C PHE A 132 -19.63 13.18 21.23
N LYS A 133 -19.88 13.10 19.91
CA LYS A 133 -20.10 14.26 19.02
C LYS A 133 -18.94 15.27 19.05
N ARG A 134 -17.74 14.81 19.40
CA ARG A 134 -16.50 15.61 19.52
C ARG A 134 -15.31 14.84 18.97
N LEU A 135 -14.32 15.57 18.46
CA LEU A 135 -13.06 14.98 17.99
C LEU A 135 -12.14 14.60 19.16
N PRO A 136 -11.28 13.57 19.01
CA PRO A 136 -10.22 13.25 19.97
C PRO A 136 -9.24 14.43 20.11
N ILE A 137 -8.69 14.61 21.31
CA ILE A 137 -7.70 15.65 21.58
C ILE A 137 -6.31 15.03 21.57
N TYR A 138 -5.45 15.49 20.65
CA TYR A 138 -4.06 15.08 20.56
C TYR A 138 -3.13 16.15 21.13
N LYS A 139 -2.10 15.72 21.88
CA LYS A 139 -1.02 16.58 22.40
C LYS A 139 0.33 15.95 22.10
N ILE A 140 1.27 16.73 21.57
CA ILE A 140 2.68 16.31 21.49
C ILE A 140 3.25 16.46 22.88
N ILE A 141 3.81 15.37 23.42
CA ILE A 141 4.46 15.35 24.74
C ILE A 141 5.94 15.69 24.60
N SER A 142 6.61 15.06 23.64
CA SER A 142 8.03 15.30 23.37
C SER A 142 8.41 14.96 21.94
N ASN A 143 9.51 15.58 21.51
CA ASN A 143 10.22 15.24 20.28
C ASN A 143 11.69 15.19 20.64
N THR A 144 12.25 13.98 20.73
CA THR A 144 13.61 13.72 21.22
C THR A 144 14.37 12.85 20.23
N GLY A 145 15.67 12.71 20.42
CA GLY A 145 16.54 11.91 19.55
C GLY A 145 17.25 12.73 18.47
N PRO A 146 18.27 12.16 17.82
CA PRO A 146 19.02 12.81 16.77
C PRO A 146 18.18 12.99 15.51
N ARG A 147 18.51 13.98 14.66
CA ARG A 147 17.77 14.31 13.42
C ARG A 147 17.50 13.11 12.51
N HIS A 148 18.40 12.13 12.47
CA HIS A 148 18.30 10.93 11.63
C HIS A 148 17.51 9.80 12.33
N LYS A 149 17.18 9.92 13.61
CA LYS A 149 16.40 8.94 14.37
C LYS A 149 15.54 9.63 15.43
N PRO A 150 14.57 10.47 15.02
CA PRO A 150 13.70 11.19 15.96
C PRO A 150 12.74 10.21 16.65
N VAL A 151 12.39 10.54 17.90
CA VAL A 151 11.37 9.83 18.68
C VAL A 151 10.30 10.85 19.08
N PHE A 152 9.12 10.71 18.53
CA PHE A 152 7.95 11.49 18.87
C PHE A 152 7.11 10.76 19.91
N LYS A 153 6.69 11.47 20.93
CA LYS A 153 5.67 11.01 21.90
C LYS A 153 4.42 11.88 21.76
N VAL A 154 3.29 11.24 21.54
CA VAL A 154 1.99 11.90 21.40
C VAL A 154 1.01 11.25 22.35
N ALA A 155 0.21 12.06 23.04
CA ALA A 155 -0.92 11.60 23.83
C ALA A 155 -2.23 11.91 23.11
N VAL A 156 -3.19 11.01 23.24
CA VAL A 156 -4.57 11.23 22.80
C VAL A 156 -5.55 10.93 23.93
N LYS A 157 -6.66 11.66 23.99
CA LYS A 157 -7.79 11.34 24.85
C LYS A 157 -9.12 11.57 24.15
N LEU A 158 -10.11 10.81 24.57
CA LEU A 158 -11.52 11.06 24.28
C LEU A 158 -12.16 11.87 25.43
N GLN A 159 -13.41 12.27 25.25
CA GLN A 159 -14.18 12.89 26.33
C GLN A 159 -14.30 11.88 27.48
N ASN A 160 -14.01 12.35 28.69
CA ASN A 160 -14.09 11.56 29.94
C ASN A 160 -13.18 10.31 30.00
N THR A 161 -12.07 10.29 29.22
CA THR A 161 -11.07 9.22 29.31
C THR A 161 -9.72 9.75 29.79
N LYS A 162 -8.83 8.82 30.20
CA LYS A 162 -7.41 9.08 30.46
C LYS A 162 -6.67 9.42 29.14
N PHE A 163 -5.44 9.89 29.26
CA PHE A 163 -4.55 10.03 28.12
C PHE A 163 -3.89 8.69 27.77
N TYR A 164 -3.82 8.39 26.48
CA TYR A 164 -3.14 7.24 25.89
C TYR A 164 -1.92 7.72 25.12
N ASN A 165 -0.73 7.22 25.47
CA ASN A 165 0.53 7.69 24.93
C ASN A 165 1.04 6.75 23.84
N GLY A 166 1.36 7.29 22.66
CA GLY A 166 1.99 6.59 21.56
C GLY A 166 3.35 7.19 21.22
N GLU A 167 4.28 6.33 20.83
CA GLU A 167 5.62 6.71 20.36
C GLU A 167 5.79 6.30 18.90
N GLY A 168 6.63 7.03 18.15
CA GLY A 168 6.92 6.70 16.76
C GLY A 168 8.08 7.52 16.19
N LYS A 169 8.60 7.09 15.05
CA LYS A 169 9.69 7.76 14.32
C LYS A 169 9.24 9.05 13.62
N SER A 170 7.95 9.28 13.56
CA SER A 170 7.33 10.50 13.05
C SER A 170 6.13 10.87 13.91
N LYS A 171 5.73 12.15 13.87
CA LYS A 171 4.51 12.62 14.54
C LYS A 171 3.29 11.78 14.14
N LYS A 172 3.15 11.49 12.84
CA LYS A 172 2.04 10.69 12.29
C LYS A 172 2.01 9.28 12.88
N GLU A 173 3.15 8.61 12.96
CA GLU A 173 3.26 7.27 13.54
C GLU A 173 2.93 7.28 15.03
N ALA A 174 3.43 8.26 15.79
CA ALA A 174 3.12 8.41 17.22
C ALA A 174 1.62 8.67 17.45
N GLU A 175 0.98 9.50 16.61
CA GLU A 175 -0.48 9.73 16.67
C GLU A 175 -1.28 8.45 16.39
N GLN A 176 -0.84 7.63 15.41
CA GLN A 176 -1.47 6.34 15.11
C GLN A 176 -1.37 5.35 16.27
N ASN A 177 -0.18 5.24 16.84
CA ASN A 177 0.07 4.33 17.97
C ASN A 177 -0.73 4.76 19.22
N ALA A 178 -0.82 6.05 19.50
CA ALA A 178 -1.66 6.57 20.59
C ALA A 178 -3.16 6.27 20.35
N ALA A 179 -3.62 6.47 19.10
CA ALA A 179 -5.00 6.18 18.72
C ALA A 179 -5.34 4.69 18.83
N LEU A 180 -4.43 3.81 18.42
CA LEU A 180 -4.59 2.36 18.53
C LEU A 180 -4.77 1.91 19.99
N LEU A 181 -3.92 2.40 20.88
CA LEU A 181 -4.04 2.11 22.32
C LEU A 181 -5.35 2.61 22.91
N CYS A 182 -5.80 3.81 22.49
CA CYS A 182 -7.08 4.36 22.93
C CYS A 182 -8.28 3.56 22.44
N LEU A 183 -8.23 3.07 21.18
CA LEU A 183 -9.28 2.21 20.60
C LEU A 183 -9.35 0.87 21.33
N ASN A 184 -8.22 0.22 21.56
CA ASN A 184 -8.18 -1.09 22.22
C ASN A 184 -8.77 -1.06 23.63
N ASP A 185 -8.59 0.04 24.37
CA ASP A 185 -9.11 0.20 25.74
C ASP A 185 -10.59 0.64 25.78
N ASN A 186 -11.16 1.14 24.67
CA ASN A 186 -12.52 1.69 24.63
C ASN A 186 -13.50 0.89 23.74
N LEU A 187 -13.01 -0.11 22.98
CA LEU A 187 -13.83 -0.99 22.15
C LEU A 187 -14.05 -2.38 22.78
N ILE A 188 -13.39 -2.66 23.92
CA ILE A 188 -13.65 -3.80 24.79
C ILE A 188 -14.61 -3.32 25.88
#